data_f96ac8ff20d21e78fccaac6f39530493
#
_entry.id   f96ac8ff20d21e78fccaac6f39530493
#
_cell.length_a   1.000
_cell.length_b   1.000
_cell.length_c   1.000
_cell.angle_alpha   90.00
_cell.angle_beta   90.00
_cell.angle_gamma   90.00
#
_symmetry.space_group_name_H-M   'P 1'
#
loop_
_entity.id
_entity.type
_entity.pdbx_description
1 polymer ?
#
loop_
_entity_poly.entity_id
_entity_poly.type
_entity_poly.pdbx_seq_one_letter_code
_entity_poly.pdbx_strand_id
1 'polypeptide(L)'
;MAEKRKGEFMGKELAEGSDAVLRTLREAADQVASAANLLTDLEAKGVASGFIIGSGTSFHASLFLQQLLSKYTSLHVAAIPASEFAEWRPERGKYFIIGYSQSGESSDIVEAFNVAKSTGAKTIAITNTPGSTLARIADAAIVTRAGEEKAVAATKTFDAQLTAALMLAYKVAGKSLGEIERAAEAARKVLSEDGRVKGVAEAMVKAEHAFCLGRGVGYPIALEAALKLKEAAMLHAEGFAVREFLHG
;
A
#
# COMPACT_ATOMS: atom_id res chain seq x y z
N MET A 1 31.95 -19.00 -1.82
CA MET A 1 30.83 -18.11 -1.56
C MET A 1 29.67 -18.98 -1.09
N ALA A 2 29.18 -18.81 0.15
CA ALA A 2 28.06 -19.61 0.64
C ALA A 2 26.83 -19.32 -0.23
N GLU A 3 26.23 -20.38 -0.74
CA GLU A 3 24.98 -20.33 -1.50
C GLU A 3 23.91 -19.70 -0.58
N LYS A 4 23.51 -18.45 -0.86
CA LYS A 4 22.47 -17.78 -0.09
C LYS A 4 21.20 -18.61 -0.21
N ARG A 5 20.63 -19.07 0.91
CA ARG A 5 19.39 -19.83 0.92
C ARG A 5 18.29 -18.98 0.26
N LYS A 6 17.60 -19.54 -0.73
CA LYS A 6 16.46 -18.89 -1.38
C LYS A 6 15.44 -18.50 -0.29
N GLY A 7 14.99 -17.24 -0.30
CA GLY A 7 14.04 -16.72 0.67
C GLY A 7 14.62 -16.18 1.98
N GLU A 8 15.95 -16.21 2.20
CA GLU A 8 16.55 -15.73 3.46
C GLU A 8 16.22 -14.27 3.78
N PHE A 9 16.32 -13.38 2.80
CA PHE A 9 15.96 -11.97 2.98
C PHE A 9 14.47 -11.81 3.28
N MET A 10 13.60 -12.43 2.49
CA MET A 10 12.16 -12.33 2.66
C MET A 10 11.71 -12.83 4.04
N GLY A 11 12.24 -13.97 4.50
CA GLY A 11 11.90 -14.52 5.83
C GLY A 11 12.33 -13.59 6.97
N LYS A 12 13.51 -12.97 6.85
CA LYS A 12 13.99 -11.97 7.81
C LYS A 12 13.11 -10.71 7.81
N GLU A 13 12.79 -10.21 6.63
CA GLU A 13 12.00 -8.99 6.44
C GLU A 13 10.53 -9.17 6.88
N LEU A 14 9.96 -10.37 6.69
CA LEU A 14 8.67 -10.74 7.28
C LEU A 14 8.68 -10.61 8.81
N ALA A 15 9.72 -11.11 9.46
CA ALA A 15 9.85 -11.00 10.92
C ALA A 15 9.96 -9.54 11.41
N GLU A 16 10.44 -8.63 10.57
CA GLU A 16 10.56 -7.18 10.87
C GLU A 16 9.24 -6.41 10.64
N GLY A 17 8.19 -7.03 10.06
CA GLY A 17 6.94 -6.36 9.67
C GLY A 17 6.26 -5.61 10.81
N SER A 18 6.07 -6.27 11.96
CA SER A 18 5.45 -5.64 13.13
C SER A 18 6.25 -4.42 13.65
N ASP A 19 7.57 -4.47 13.60
CA ASP A 19 8.41 -3.35 13.99
C ASP A 19 8.34 -2.20 12.96
N ALA A 20 8.22 -2.52 11.67
CA ALA A 20 7.99 -1.55 10.62
C ALA A 20 6.65 -0.80 10.79
N VAL A 21 5.58 -1.52 11.17
CA VAL A 21 4.28 -0.93 11.53
C VAL A 21 4.43 0.06 12.68
N LEU A 22 5.05 -0.36 13.80
CA LEU A 22 5.20 0.49 14.99
C LEU A 22 6.10 1.70 14.76
N ARG A 23 7.19 1.53 13.99
CA ARG A 23 8.05 2.67 13.62
C ARG A 23 7.29 3.67 12.74
N THR A 24 6.57 3.18 11.74
CA THR A 24 5.76 4.04 10.85
C THR A 24 4.70 4.80 11.63
N LEU A 25 4.00 4.12 12.54
CA LEU A 25 2.98 4.75 13.40
C LEU A 25 3.54 5.92 14.22
N ARG A 26 4.74 5.77 14.77
CA ARG A 26 5.37 6.77 15.65
C ARG A 26 6.05 7.89 14.87
N GLU A 27 6.84 7.54 13.86
CA GLU A 27 7.76 8.47 13.20
C GLU A 27 7.15 9.19 11.98
N ALA A 28 6.03 8.70 11.42
CA ALA A 28 5.36 9.34 10.31
C ALA A 28 4.18 10.24 10.75
N ALA A 29 3.90 10.37 12.05
CA ALA A 29 2.69 11.02 12.57
C ALA A 29 2.55 12.48 12.09
N ASP A 30 3.60 13.29 12.13
CA ASP A 30 3.58 14.69 11.70
C ASP A 30 3.39 14.82 10.19
N GLN A 31 4.02 13.94 9.41
CA GLN A 31 3.87 13.90 7.96
C GLN A 31 2.45 13.50 7.56
N VAL A 32 1.87 12.52 8.26
CA VAL A 32 0.47 12.14 8.09
C VAL A 32 -0.46 13.29 8.44
N ALA A 33 -0.20 14.02 9.52
CA ALA A 33 -1.00 15.18 9.88
C ALA A 33 -0.95 16.27 8.80
N SER A 34 0.24 16.54 8.25
CA SER A 34 0.42 17.49 7.14
C SER A 34 -0.37 17.07 5.89
N ALA A 35 -0.28 15.80 5.49
CA ALA A 35 -1.01 15.26 4.35
C ALA A 35 -2.53 15.27 4.57
N ALA A 36 -3.00 14.95 5.78
CA ALA A 36 -4.40 15.00 6.14
C ALA A 36 -4.96 16.44 6.09
N ASN A 37 -4.21 17.42 6.61
CA ASN A 37 -4.59 18.82 6.54
C ASN A 37 -4.70 19.29 5.09
N LEU A 38 -3.77 18.87 4.21
CA LEU A 38 -3.84 19.17 2.78
C LEU A 38 -5.13 18.64 2.15
N LEU A 39 -5.54 17.39 2.46
CA LEU A 39 -6.79 16.80 1.97
C LEU A 39 -8.01 17.55 2.49
N THR A 40 -8.04 17.90 3.78
CA THR A 40 -9.13 18.66 4.39
C THR A 40 -9.25 20.06 3.78
N ASP A 41 -8.14 20.74 3.55
CA ASP A 41 -8.11 22.05 2.90
C ASP A 41 -8.60 22.00 1.44
N LEU A 42 -8.27 20.92 0.73
CA LEU A 42 -8.73 20.69 -0.65
C LEU A 42 -10.25 20.49 -0.67
N GLU A 43 -10.76 19.63 0.22
CA GLU A 43 -12.20 19.37 0.36
C GLU A 43 -12.96 20.67 0.68
N ALA A 44 -12.49 21.47 1.62
CA ALA A 44 -13.08 22.76 1.97
C ALA A 44 -13.11 23.74 0.78
N LYS A 45 -12.20 23.58 -0.19
CA LYS A 45 -12.16 24.35 -1.45
C LYS A 45 -12.94 23.70 -2.59
N GLY A 46 -13.73 22.67 -2.30
CA GLY A 46 -14.56 21.96 -3.29
C GLY A 46 -13.77 20.95 -4.16
N VAL A 47 -12.56 20.52 -3.73
CA VAL A 47 -11.76 19.49 -4.40
C VAL A 47 -11.87 18.21 -3.59
N ALA A 48 -12.95 17.47 -3.78
CA ALA A 48 -13.23 16.22 -3.06
C ALA A 48 -12.90 14.96 -3.88
N SER A 49 -12.48 15.09 -5.14
CA SER A 49 -12.16 13.97 -6.02
C SER A 49 -10.66 13.79 -6.19
N GLY A 50 -10.19 12.56 -6.28
CA GLY A 50 -8.78 12.26 -6.47
C GLY A 50 -8.48 10.88 -6.99
N PHE A 51 -7.22 10.67 -7.32
CA PHE A 51 -6.68 9.38 -7.72
C PHE A 51 -5.64 8.89 -6.72
N ILE A 52 -5.61 7.58 -6.52
CA ILE A 52 -4.57 6.92 -5.74
C ILE A 52 -3.84 5.98 -6.68
N ILE A 53 -2.54 6.18 -6.87
CA ILE A 53 -1.77 5.46 -7.87
C ILE A 53 -0.63 4.66 -7.26
N GLY A 54 -0.32 3.54 -7.86
CA GLY A 54 0.77 2.65 -7.50
C GLY A 54 0.99 1.58 -8.54
N SER A 55 2.06 0.79 -8.39
CA SER A 55 2.35 -0.35 -9.24
C SER A 55 2.60 -1.59 -8.38
N GLY A 56 2.14 -2.76 -8.81
CA GLY A 56 2.30 -4.02 -8.07
C GLY A 56 1.78 -3.93 -6.63
N THR A 57 2.60 -4.27 -5.64
CA THR A 57 2.29 -4.17 -4.21
C THR A 57 1.78 -2.78 -3.81
N SER A 58 2.38 -1.72 -4.34
CA SER A 58 1.94 -0.35 -4.08
C SER A 58 0.57 -0.03 -4.66
N PHE A 59 0.16 -0.68 -5.76
CA PHE A 59 -1.20 -0.57 -6.28
C PHE A 59 -2.21 -1.26 -5.35
N HIS A 60 -1.85 -2.41 -4.75
CA HIS A 60 -2.71 -3.05 -3.76
C HIS A 60 -2.88 -2.19 -2.50
N ALA A 61 -1.82 -1.50 -2.06
CA ALA A 61 -1.92 -0.49 -1.00
C ALA A 61 -2.81 0.70 -1.39
N SER A 62 -2.79 1.11 -2.67
CA SER A 62 -3.68 2.16 -3.21
C SER A 62 -5.15 1.75 -3.14
N LEU A 63 -5.48 0.51 -3.50
CA LEU A 63 -6.84 -0.04 -3.37
C LEU A 63 -7.30 -0.10 -1.91
N PHE A 64 -6.40 -0.41 -0.99
CA PHE A 64 -6.69 -0.42 0.43
C PHE A 64 -7.03 0.99 0.94
N LEU A 65 -6.22 2.00 0.61
CA LEU A 65 -6.48 3.39 0.97
C LEU A 65 -7.78 3.91 0.34
N GLN A 66 -8.06 3.57 -0.92
CA GLN A 66 -9.32 3.92 -1.58
C GLN A 66 -10.52 3.49 -0.74
N GLN A 67 -10.54 2.24 -0.27
CA GLN A 67 -11.66 1.73 0.51
C GLN A 67 -11.80 2.45 1.87
N LEU A 68 -10.69 2.79 2.50
CA LEU A 68 -10.70 3.51 3.78
C LEU A 68 -11.22 4.95 3.61
N LEU A 69 -10.70 5.70 2.64
CA LEU A 69 -11.15 7.07 2.38
C LEU A 69 -12.64 7.10 1.98
N SER A 70 -13.05 6.22 1.05
CA SER A 70 -14.45 6.13 0.63
C SER A 70 -15.40 5.71 1.76
N LYS A 71 -14.93 4.94 2.76
CA LYS A 71 -15.73 4.49 3.88
C LYS A 71 -15.85 5.53 4.99
N TYR A 72 -14.79 6.28 5.25
CA TYR A 72 -14.67 7.09 6.46
C TYR A 72 -14.69 8.60 6.20
N THR A 73 -14.64 9.02 4.95
CA THR A 73 -14.61 10.43 4.54
C THR A 73 -15.61 10.69 3.43
N SER A 74 -15.81 11.95 3.05
CA SER A 74 -16.56 12.39 1.87
C SER A 74 -15.72 12.47 0.58
N LEU A 75 -14.44 12.05 0.64
CA LEU A 75 -13.57 12.06 -0.52
C LEU A 75 -13.94 10.93 -1.50
N HIS A 76 -14.03 11.30 -2.77
CA HIS A 76 -14.28 10.37 -3.87
C HIS A 76 -12.96 10.04 -4.57
N VAL A 77 -12.44 8.86 -4.33
CA VAL A 77 -11.13 8.46 -4.85
C VAL A 77 -11.21 7.18 -5.68
N ALA A 78 -10.41 7.12 -6.74
CA ALA A 78 -10.22 5.94 -7.56
C ALA A 78 -8.75 5.49 -7.50
N ALA A 79 -8.52 4.22 -7.14
CA ALA A 79 -7.20 3.62 -7.25
C ALA A 79 -7.01 3.08 -8.68
N ILE A 80 -5.92 3.49 -9.32
CA ILE A 80 -5.56 3.06 -10.68
C ILE A 80 -4.07 2.71 -10.75
N PRO A 81 -3.64 1.80 -11.64
CA PRO A 81 -2.22 1.59 -11.88
C PRO A 81 -1.54 2.89 -12.31
N ALA A 82 -0.31 3.11 -11.85
CA ALA A 82 0.40 4.37 -12.13
C ALA A 82 0.61 4.61 -13.63
N SER A 83 0.87 3.53 -14.41
CA SER A 83 1.02 3.57 -15.85
C SER A 83 -0.22 4.06 -16.59
N GLU A 84 -1.41 3.84 -16.01
CA GLU A 84 -2.69 4.18 -16.66
C GLU A 84 -3.16 5.60 -16.33
N PHE A 85 -2.49 6.31 -15.42
CA PHE A 85 -2.96 7.61 -14.94
C PHE A 85 -3.10 8.64 -16.07
N ALA A 86 -2.16 8.67 -17.01
CA ALA A 86 -2.18 9.62 -18.13
C ALA A 86 -3.45 9.49 -19.00
N GLU A 87 -3.95 8.24 -19.16
CA GLU A 87 -5.13 7.94 -19.96
C GLU A 87 -6.45 8.16 -19.19
N TRP A 88 -6.42 7.98 -17.88
CA TRP A 88 -7.63 8.02 -17.05
C TRP A 88 -7.89 9.37 -16.39
N ARG A 89 -6.89 10.23 -16.34
CA ARG A 89 -7.03 11.55 -15.69
C ARG A 89 -8.07 12.41 -16.43
N PRO A 90 -8.87 13.19 -15.70
CA PRO A 90 -9.76 14.15 -16.35
C PRO A 90 -8.96 15.22 -17.09
N GLU A 91 -9.37 15.55 -18.31
CA GLU A 91 -8.80 16.69 -19.04
C GLU A 91 -9.16 18.04 -18.38
N ARG A 92 -10.29 18.07 -17.68
CA ARG A 92 -10.81 19.26 -17.00
C ARG A 92 -11.28 18.90 -15.60
N GLY A 93 -11.23 19.87 -14.71
CA GLY A 93 -11.70 19.71 -13.34
C GLY A 93 -10.55 19.80 -12.34
N LYS A 94 -10.94 19.83 -11.06
CA LYS A 94 -9.99 19.88 -9.95
C LYS A 94 -9.95 18.51 -9.31
N TYR A 95 -8.75 17.98 -9.12
CA TYR A 95 -8.50 16.70 -8.43
C TYR A 95 -7.18 16.76 -7.65
N PHE A 96 -6.97 15.80 -6.79
CA PHE A 96 -5.69 15.54 -6.14
C PHE A 96 -5.18 14.14 -6.51
N ILE A 97 -3.90 13.88 -6.26
CA ILE A 97 -3.29 12.58 -6.49
C ILE A 97 -2.51 12.12 -5.25
N ILE A 98 -2.66 10.86 -4.88
CA ILE A 98 -1.85 10.20 -3.85
C ILE A 98 -1.08 9.08 -4.53
N GLY A 99 0.26 9.09 -4.44
CA GLY A 99 1.10 8.09 -5.10
C GLY A 99 1.88 7.24 -4.11
N TYR A 100 1.80 5.92 -4.29
CA TYR A 100 2.56 4.94 -3.54
C TYR A 100 3.76 4.45 -4.36
N SER A 101 4.97 4.61 -3.83
CA SER A 101 6.18 4.01 -4.37
C SER A 101 7.18 3.73 -3.26
N GLN A 102 7.53 2.47 -3.08
CA GLN A 102 8.51 2.06 -2.06
C GLN A 102 9.84 2.81 -2.23
N SER A 103 10.40 2.82 -3.43
CA SER A 103 11.66 3.53 -3.74
C SER A 103 11.46 5.04 -3.90
N GLY A 104 10.28 5.47 -4.35
CA GLY A 104 10.01 6.84 -4.75
C GLY A 104 10.73 7.28 -6.03
N GLU A 105 11.25 6.31 -6.81
CA GLU A 105 12.02 6.54 -8.05
C GLU A 105 11.38 5.87 -9.28
N SER A 106 10.24 5.18 -9.13
CA SER A 106 9.55 4.55 -10.27
C SER A 106 9.13 5.59 -11.30
N SER A 107 9.51 5.40 -12.55
CA SER A 107 9.27 6.34 -13.66
C SER A 107 7.80 6.68 -13.82
N ASP A 108 6.93 5.67 -13.83
CA ASP A 108 5.50 5.83 -14.06
C ASP A 108 4.84 6.75 -13.01
N ILE A 109 5.21 6.60 -11.74
CA ILE A 109 4.67 7.45 -10.67
C ILE A 109 5.24 8.87 -10.72
N VAL A 110 6.53 9.01 -10.97
CA VAL A 110 7.17 10.33 -11.10
C VAL A 110 6.57 11.09 -12.28
N GLU A 111 6.35 10.42 -13.41
CA GLU A 111 5.70 11.00 -14.58
C GLU A 111 4.25 11.40 -14.26
N ALA A 112 3.48 10.52 -13.63
CA ALA A 112 2.11 10.81 -13.22
C ALA A 112 2.01 12.04 -12.31
N PHE A 113 2.96 12.22 -11.38
CA PHE A 113 3.04 13.40 -10.52
C PHE A 113 3.35 14.67 -11.30
N ASN A 114 4.30 14.61 -12.23
CA ASN A 114 4.63 15.76 -13.08
C ASN A 114 3.43 16.17 -13.96
N VAL A 115 2.73 15.20 -14.53
CA VAL A 115 1.50 15.41 -15.31
C VAL A 115 0.42 16.03 -14.43
N ALA A 116 0.15 15.49 -13.23
CA ALA A 116 -0.84 16.04 -12.32
C ALA A 116 -0.50 17.48 -11.90
N LYS A 117 0.74 17.76 -11.56
CA LYS A 117 1.19 19.12 -11.18
C LYS A 117 1.06 20.11 -12.32
N SER A 118 1.28 19.71 -13.56
CA SER A 118 1.09 20.58 -14.73
C SER A 118 -0.35 21.05 -14.91
N THR A 119 -1.33 20.30 -14.36
CA THR A 119 -2.76 20.67 -14.33
C THR A 119 -3.16 21.44 -13.07
N GLY A 120 -2.22 21.70 -12.15
CA GLY A 120 -2.48 22.37 -10.87
C GLY A 120 -3.02 21.43 -9.78
N ALA A 121 -3.05 20.12 -10.01
CA ALA A 121 -3.44 19.13 -9.01
C ALA A 121 -2.45 19.09 -7.84
N LYS A 122 -2.96 18.91 -6.64
CA LYS A 122 -2.14 18.68 -5.44
C LYS A 122 -1.74 17.21 -5.32
N THR A 123 -0.53 16.98 -4.82
CA THR A 123 0.11 15.68 -4.81
C THR A 123 0.55 15.27 -3.42
N ILE A 124 0.28 14.02 -3.03
CA ILE A 124 0.74 13.42 -1.78
C ILE A 124 1.54 12.16 -2.12
N ALA A 125 2.79 12.09 -1.67
CA ALA A 125 3.63 10.92 -1.83
C ALA A 125 3.60 10.03 -0.58
N ILE A 126 3.55 8.70 -0.78
CA ILE A 126 3.79 7.71 0.27
C ILE A 126 4.95 6.83 -0.19
N THR A 127 6.10 6.96 0.46
CA THR A 127 7.34 6.29 0.06
C THR A 127 8.12 5.79 1.28
N ASN A 128 8.99 4.80 1.07
CA ASN A 128 9.89 4.32 2.13
C ASN A 128 11.28 4.99 2.08
N THR A 129 11.56 5.76 1.02
CA THR A 129 12.88 6.38 0.78
C THR A 129 12.82 7.89 1.05
N PRO A 130 13.41 8.37 2.17
CA PRO A 130 13.52 9.79 2.46
C PRO A 130 14.29 10.51 1.33
N GLY A 131 13.79 11.67 0.91
CA GLY A 131 14.48 12.48 -0.11
C GLY A 131 14.47 11.88 -1.53
N SER A 132 13.66 10.85 -1.77
CA SER A 132 13.41 10.33 -3.13
C SER A 132 12.84 11.40 -4.05
N THR A 133 12.92 11.16 -5.36
CA THR A 133 12.36 12.07 -6.37
C THR A 133 10.88 12.35 -6.09
N LEU A 134 10.09 11.29 -5.83
CA LEU A 134 8.67 11.43 -5.54
C LEU A 134 8.41 12.29 -4.28
N ALA A 135 9.18 12.06 -3.19
CA ALA A 135 9.04 12.83 -1.96
C ALA A 135 9.39 14.32 -2.16
N ARG A 136 10.39 14.63 -3.02
CA ARG A 136 10.80 16.01 -3.29
C ARG A 136 9.80 16.78 -4.14
N ILE A 137 9.16 16.12 -5.10
CA ILE A 137 8.23 16.82 -6.02
C ILE A 137 6.81 16.90 -5.48
N ALA A 138 6.43 16.12 -4.46
CA ALA A 138 5.11 16.14 -3.85
C ALA A 138 4.85 17.42 -3.03
N ASP A 139 3.58 17.83 -2.93
CA ASP A 139 3.16 18.94 -2.03
C ASP A 139 3.18 18.47 -0.56
N ALA A 140 2.95 17.18 -0.29
CA ALA A 140 3.15 16.55 1.01
C ALA A 140 3.72 15.14 0.81
N ALA A 141 4.55 14.67 1.74
CA ALA A 141 5.13 13.34 1.68
C ALA A 141 5.03 12.63 3.03
N ILE A 142 4.62 11.38 3.00
CA ILE A 142 4.62 10.46 4.13
C ILE A 142 5.73 9.43 3.87
N VAL A 143 6.76 9.46 4.71
CA VAL A 143 7.85 8.49 4.64
C VAL A 143 7.55 7.36 5.61
N THR A 144 7.27 6.16 5.08
CA THR A 144 7.15 4.96 5.88
C THR A 144 8.49 4.59 6.50
N ARG A 145 8.49 3.84 7.58
CA ARG A 145 9.70 3.53 8.35
C ARG A 145 10.01 2.03 8.36
N ALA A 146 9.81 1.37 7.23
CA ALA A 146 10.05 -0.06 7.11
C ALA A 146 11.53 -0.45 7.19
N GLY A 147 12.45 0.50 6.94
CA GLY A 147 13.86 0.23 6.76
C GLY A 147 14.15 -0.30 5.36
N GLU A 148 15.40 -0.71 5.13
CA GLU A 148 15.81 -1.27 3.84
C GLU A 148 15.16 -2.64 3.60
N GLU A 149 14.59 -2.86 2.43
CA GLU A 149 14.04 -4.15 1.99
C GLU A 149 14.82 -4.64 0.78
N LYS A 150 15.45 -5.82 0.91
CA LYS A 150 16.38 -6.43 -0.08
C LYS A 150 15.73 -7.53 -0.88
N ALA A 151 14.65 -8.12 -0.36
CA ALA A 151 13.88 -9.09 -1.10
C ALA A 151 13.19 -8.44 -2.29
N VAL A 152 13.06 -9.17 -3.38
CA VAL A 152 12.29 -8.71 -4.55
C VAL A 152 10.80 -8.63 -4.22
N ALA A 153 10.31 -9.62 -3.50
CA ALA A 153 8.93 -9.65 -3.03
C ALA A 153 8.78 -8.76 -1.78
N ALA A 154 8.04 -7.68 -1.92
CA ALA A 154 7.76 -6.75 -0.82
C ALA A 154 7.00 -7.43 0.33
N THR A 155 7.39 -7.15 1.57
CA THR A 155 6.78 -7.67 2.81
C THR A 155 6.56 -6.55 3.82
N LYS A 156 7.57 -6.22 4.63
CA LYS A 156 7.48 -5.16 5.65
C LYS A 156 7.16 -3.78 5.08
N THR A 157 7.56 -3.50 3.83
CA THR A 157 7.23 -2.23 3.18
C THR A 157 5.75 -2.16 2.83
N PHE A 158 5.11 -3.28 2.48
CA PHE A 158 3.66 -3.33 2.30
C PHE A 158 2.92 -3.07 3.62
N ASP A 159 3.34 -3.71 4.73
CA ASP A 159 2.77 -3.47 6.06
C ASP A 159 2.88 -1.98 6.46
N ALA A 160 4.01 -1.36 6.18
CA ALA A 160 4.22 0.06 6.43
C ALA A 160 3.37 0.96 5.52
N GLN A 161 3.13 0.59 4.26
CA GLN A 161 2.22 1.28 3.35
C GLN A 161 0.77 1.19 3.82
N LEU A 162 0.31 0.02 4.28
CA LEU A 162 -1.01 -0.15 4.87
C LEU A 162 -1.16 0.67 6.17
N THR A 163 -0.11 0.74 6.98
CA THR A 163 -0.08 1.56 8.19
C THR A 163 -0.26 3.04 7.85
N ALA A 164 0.50 3.56 6.87
CA ALA A 164 0.37 4.94 6.40
C ALA A 164 -1.03 5.22 5.84
N ALA A 165 -1.64 4.25 5.13
CA ALA A 165 -3.01 4.34 4.63
C ALA A 165 -4.03 4.49 5.76
N LEU A 166 -3.94 3.63 6.79
CA LEU A 166 -4.82 3.69 7.97
C LEU A 166 -4.65 5.01 8.73
N MET A 167 -3.40 5.42 8.97
CA MET A 167 -3.10 6.67 9.66
C MET A 167 -3.69 7.87 8.91
N LEU A 168 -3.49 7.96 7.60
CA LEU A 168 -4.00 9.06 6.77
C LEU A 168 -5.54 9.09 6.78
N ALA A 169 -6.17 7.96 6.48
CA ALA A 169 -7.63 7.89 6.42
C ALA A 169 -8.28 8.18 7.78
N TYR A 170 -7.72 7.64 8.87
CA TYR A 170 -8.24 7.89 10.22
C TYR A 170 -8.00 9.33 10.68
N LYS A 171 -6.86 9.92 10.30
CA LYS A 171 -6.58 11.33 10.62
C LYS A 171 -7.56 12.27 9.92
N VAL A 172 -7.82 12.07 8.63
CA VAL A 172 -8.84 12.82 7.87
C VAL A 172 -10.23 12.63 8.48
N ALA A 173 -10.56 11.41 8.90
CA ALA A 173 -11.86 11.07 9.50
C ALA A 173 -12.00 11.43 11.00
N GLY A 174 -10.98 11.99 11.64
CA GLY A 174 -11.00 12.30 13.07
C GLY A 174 -11.05 11.07 13.99
N LYS A 175 -10.55 9.90 13.52
CA LYS A 175 -10.57 8.63 14.28
C LYS A 175 -9.28 8.39 15.07
N SER A 176 -9.39 7.58 16.12
CA SER A 176 -8.24 7.15 16.93
C SER A 176 -7.37 6.13 16.20
N LEU A 177 -6.04 6.19 16.43
CA LEU A 177 -5.04 5.27 15.87
C LEU A 177 -4.72 4.07 16.78
N GLY A 178 -5.32 3.98 17.98
CA GLY A 178 -4.98 2.95 18.97
C GLY A 178 -5.21 1.49 18.53
N GLU A 179 -5.96 1.27 17.46
CA GLU A 179 -6.14 -0.09 16.89
C GLU A 179 -4.93 -0.58 16.09
N ILE A 180 -4.08 0.31 15.60
CA ILE A 180 -2.90 -0.04 14.80
C ILE A 180 -1.84 -0.75 15.67
N GLU A 181 -1.65 -0.31 16.91
CA GLU A 181 -0.74 -0.99 17.84
C GLU A 181 -1.16 -2.42 18.14
N ARG A 182 -2.47 -2.63 18.36
CA ARG A 182 -3.03 -3.98 18.56
C ARG A 182 -2.86 -4.87 17.32
N ALA A 183 -2.97 -4.30 16.12
CA ALA A 183 -2.73 -5.02 14.88
C ALA A 183 -1.26 -5.47 14.75
N ALA A 184 -0.30 -4.65 15.15
CA ALA A 184 1.12 -5.03 15.16
C ALA A 184 1.42 -6.18 16.14
N GLU A 185 0.80 -6.18 17.32
CA GLU A 185 0.92 -7.27 18.27
C GLU A 185 0.30 -8.57 17.74
N ALA A 186 -0.86 -8.48 17.10
CA ALA A 186 -1.52 -9.63 16.47
C ALA A 186 -0.66 -10.21 15.34
N ALA A 187 -0.01 -9.37 14.52
CA ALA A 187 0.91 -9.82 13.48
C ALA A 187 2.12 -10.58 14.06
N ARG A 188 2.71 -10.11 15.15
CA ARG A 188 3.79 -10.85 15.85
C ARG A 188 3.34 -12.24 16.30
N LYS A 189 2.12 -12.34 16.82
CA LYS A 189 1.57 -13.62 17.25
C LYS A 189 1.40 -14.58 16.07
N VAL A 190 0.86 -14.11 14.95
CA VAL A 190 0.72 -14.92 13.73
C VAL A 190 2.08 -15.42 13.23
N LEU A 191 3.10 -14.57 13.21
CA LEU A 191 4.46 -14.93 12.80
C LEU A 191 5.11 -15.98 13.73
N SER A 192 4.69 -16.05 15.00
CA SER A 192 5.18 -17.07 15.95
C SER A 192 4.49 -18.44 15.81
N GLU A 193 3.40 -18.53 15.05
CA GLU A 193 2.61 -19.76 14.83
C GLU A 193 3.07 -20.54 13.58
N ASP A 194 4.38 -20.80 13.45
CA ASP A 194 5.01 -21.44 12.29
C ASP A 194 4.34 -22.75 11.84
N GLY A 195 3.83 -23.56 12.77
CA GLY A 195 3.26 -24.87 12.45
C GLY A 195 2.02 -24.80 11.55
N ARG A 196 1.16 -23.80 11.75
CA ARG A 196 -0.05 -23.62 10.91
C ARG A 196 0.31 -23.19 9.50
N VAL A 197 1.24 -22.25 9.36
CA VAL A 197 1.71 -21.76 8.07
C VAL A 197 2.39 -22.87 7.28
N LYS A 198 3.25 -23.67 7.94
CA LYS A 198 3.90 -24.84 7.33
C LYS A 198 2.90 -25.86 6.82
N GLY A 199 1.87 -26.20 7.61
CA GLY A 199 0.83 -27.13 7.18
C GLY A 199 0.07 -26.68 5.94
N VAL A 200 -0.24 -25.37 5.83
CA VAL A 200 -0.84 -24.80 4.63
C VAL A 200 0.13 -24.86 3.45
N ALA A 201 1.40 -24.49 3.66
CA ALA A 201 2.41 -24.52 2.61
C ALA A 201 2.64 -25.95 2.08
N GLU A 202 2.71 -26.96 2.96
CA GLU A 202 2.84 -28.37 2.58
C GLU A 202 1.66 -28.85 1.74
N ALA A 203 0.43 -28.43 2.07
CA ALA A 203 -0.76 -28.75 1.29
C ALA A 203 -0.71 -28.11 -0.11
N MET A 204 -0.08 -26.94 -0.24
CA MET A 204 0.03 -26.20 -1.50
C MET A 204 1.17 -26.67 -2.41
N VAL A 205 2.14 -27.44 -1.92
CA VAL A 205 3.35 -27.85 -2.70
C VAL A 205 2.99 -28.52 -4.04
N LYS A 206 1.86 -29.24 -4.09
CA LYS A 206 1.41 -29.95 -5.30
C LYS A 206 0.35 -29.17 -6.11
N ALA A 207 -0.02 -27.98 -5.66
CA ALA A 207 -1.00 -27.18 -6.37
C ALA A 207 -0.36 -26.52 -7.62
N GLU A 208 -1.05 -26.58 -8.73
CA GLU A 208 -0.68 -25.88 -9.97
C GLU A 208 -1.24 -24.44 -9.99
N HIS A 209 -2.36 -24.23 -9.29
CA HIS A 209 -3.06 -22.97 -9.22
C HIS A 209 -3.54 -22.67 -7.80
N ALA A 210 -3.63 -21.38 -7.46
CA ALA A 210 -4.18 -20.93 -6.18
C ALA A 210 -5.10 -19.72 -6.40
N PHE A 211 -6.18 -19.66 -5.61
CA PHE A 211 -7.07 -18.50 -5.58
C PHE A 211 -7.07 -17.89 -4.18
N CYS A 212 -6.72 -16.60 -4.12
CA CYS A 212 -6.76 -15.84 -2.90
C CYS A 212 -8.04 -15.00 -2.88
N LEU A 213 -8.90 -15.21 -1.87
CA LEU A 213 -10.21 -14.58 -1.83
C LEU A 213 -10.29 -13.56 -0.69
N GLY A 214 -10.78 -12.36 -0.99
CA GLY A 214 -10.94 -11.29 -0.02
C GLY A 214 -12.24 -10.51 -0.18
N ARG A 215 -12.70 -9.86 0.90
CA ARG A 215 -13.90 -9.01 0.89
C ARG A 215 -13.59 -7.68 1.56
N GLY A 216 -14.11 -6.58 1.02
CA GLY A 216 -13.85 -5.24 1.53
C GLY A 216 -12.34 -4.99 1.56
N VAL A 217 -11.79 -4.48 2.66
CA VAL A 217 -10.35 -4.28 2.83
C VAL A 217 -9.51 -5.56 2.72
N GLY A 218 -10.12 -6.74 2.78
CA GLY A 218 -9.46 -8.03 2.52
C GLY A 218 -9.23 -8.30 1.03
N TYR A 219 -9.90 -7.61 0.10
CA TYR A 219 -9.68 -7.82 -1.33
C TYR A 219 -8.30 -7.35 -1.80
N PRO A 220 -7.81 -6.15 -1.47
CA PRO A 220 -6.42 -5.78 -1.75
C PRO A 220 -5.39 -6.74 -1.13
N ILE A 221 -5.67 -7.30 0.05
CA ILE A 221 -4.80 -8.29 0.70
C ILE A 221 -4.78 -9.61 -0.09
N ALA A 222 -5.93 -10.04 -0.64
CA ALA A 222 -6.00 -11.23 -1.48
C ALA A 222 -5.21 -11.04 -2.79
N LEU A 223 -5.26 -9.86 -3.40
CA LEU A 223 -4.43 -9.51 -4.57
C LEU A 223 -2.94 -9.57 -4.23
N GLU A 224 -2.56 -9.03 -3.07
CA GLU A 224 -1.16 -9.06 -2.60
C GLU A 224 -0.69 -10.49 -2.31
N ALA A 225 -1.51 -11.31 -1.66
CA ALA A 225 -1.21 -12.71 -1.40
C ALA A 225 -0.97 -13.47 -2.72
N ALA A 226 -1.82 -13.28 -3.72
CA ALA A 226 -1.65 -13.87 -5.05
C ALA A 226 -0.36 -13.39 -5.73
N LEU A 227 -0.03 -12.10 -5.60
CA LEU A 227 1.24 -11.55 -6.12
C LEU A 227 2.44 -12.22 -5.43
N LYS A 228 2.42 -12.35 -4.10
CA LYS A 228 3.52 -13.00 -3.36
C LYS A 228 3.69 -14.47 -3.72
N LEU A 229 2.62 -15.21 -3.96
CA LEU A 229 2.69 -16.59 -4.44
C LEU A 229 3.34 -16.68 -5.84
N LYS A 230 3.03 -15.74 -6.73
CA LYS A 230 3.67 -15.67 -8.05
C LYS A 230 5.15 -15.31 -7.97
N GLU A 231 5.51 -14.31 -7.16
CA GLU A 231 6.89 -13.82 -7.06
C GLU A 231 7.82 -14.75 -6.29
N ALA A 232 7.35 -15.30 -5.16
CA ALA A 232 8.20 -16.07 -4.25
C ALA A 232 8.12 -17.58 -4.46
N ALA A 233 6.94 -18.11 -4.80
CA ALA A 233 6.71 -19.54 -4.98
C ALA A 233 6.62 -19.98 -6.45
N MET A 234 6.62 -19.03 -7.39
CA MET A 234 6.41 -19.28 -8.83
C MET A 234 5.11 -20.06 -9.10
N LEU A 235 4.14 -19.93 -8.22
CA LEU A 235 2.83 -20.55 -8.31
C LEU A 235 1.87 -19.62 -9.04
N HIS A 236 1.15 -20.13 -10.05
CA HIS A 236 0.09 -19.35 -10.66
C HIS A 236 -1.00 -19.09 -9.63
N ALA A 237 -1.23 -17.81 -9.32
CA ALA A 237 -2.18 -17.40 -8.30
C ALA A 237 -2.96 -16.16 -8.73
N GLU A 238 -4.25 -16.14 -8.41
CA GLU A 238 -5.14 -15.02 -8.69
C GLU A 238 -5.87 -14.57 -7.43
N GLY A 239 -6.08 -13.25 -7.32
CA GLY A 239 -6.82 -12.64 -6.22
C GLY A 239 -8.21 -12.22 -6.67
N PHE A 240 -9.26 -12.61 -5.92
CA PHE A 240 -10.64 -12.26 -6.23
C PHE A 240 -11.36 -11.62 -5.06
N ALA A 241 -12.31 -10.74 -5.39
CA ALA A 241 -13.39 -10.44 -4.46
C ALA A 241 -14.24 -11.72 -4.29
N VAL A 242 -14.51 -12.11 -3.03
CA VAL A 242 -15.11 -13.44 -2.70
C VAL A 242 -16.33 -13.80 -3.55
N ARG A 243 -17.22 -12.82 -3.83
CA ARG A 243 -18.43 -13.10 -4.61
C ARG A 243 -18.18 -13.13 -6.10
N GLU A 244 -17.20 -12.40 -6.61
CA GLU A 244 -16.83 -12.42 -8.02
C GLU A 244 -16.24 -13.76 -8.44
N PHE A 245 -15.60 -14.47 -7.53
CA PHE A 245 -15.09 -15.83 -7.75
C PHE A 245 -16.17 -16.83 -8.17
N LEU A 246 -17.44 -16.57 -7.86
CA LEU A 246 -18.57 -17.40 -8.28
C LEU A 246 -19.00 -17.16 -9.75
N HIS A 247 -18.45 -16.14 -10.38
CA HIS A 247 -18.78 -15.75 -11.76
C HIS A 247 -17.69 -16.15 -12.78
N GLY A 248 -16.61 -16.79 -12.34
CA GLY A 248 -15.50 -17.30 -13.17
C GLY A 248 -14.16 -16.68 -12.89
#